data_f9e7a41528b20dc2af28b3bed75c1766
#
_entry.id   f9e7a41528b20dc2af28b3bed75c1766
#
_cell.length_a   1.000
_cell.length_b   1.000
_cell.length_c   1.000
_cell.angle_alpha   90.00
_cell.angle_beta   90.00
_cell.angle_gamma   90.00
#
_symmetry.space_group_name_H-M   'P 1'
#
loop_
_entity.id
_entity.type
_entity.pdbx_description
1 polymer ?
#
loop_
_entity_poly.entity_id
_entity_poly.type
_entity_poly.pdbx_seq_one_letter_code
_entity_poly.pdbx_strand_id
1 'polypeptide(L)' 'MITAKEVTLLIKQSLPDAQIDVIDMGGGDHLEVNVVSAKFAGLSLVQQHQLGYGALKNVLKTETIHALALKTSTPH' A
#
# COMPACT_ATOMS: atom_id res chain seq x y z
N MET A 1 11.42 -12.19 -1.70
CA MET A 1 11.21 -10.90 -1.02
C MET A 1 10.50 -9.93 -1.95
N ILE A 2 9.48 -9.24 -1.45
CA ILE A 2 8.74 -8.28 -2.28
C ILE A 2 9.55 -6.99 -2.44
N THR A 3 9.49 -6.42 -3.65
CA THR A 3 10.17 -5.15 -3.94
C THR A 3 9.17 -3.99 -3.91
N ALA A 4 9.70 -2.76 -3.80
CA ALA A 4 8.88 -1.56 -3.90
C ALA A 4 8.08 -1.52 -5.20
N LYS A 5 8.69 -1.97 -6.30
CA LYS A 5 8.02 -2.02 -7.60
C LYS A 5 6.82 -2.97 -7.59
N GLU A 6 6.98 -4.13 -6.97
CA GLU A 6 5.89 -5.11 -6.87
C GLU A 6 4.74 -4.58 -6.02
N VAL A 7 5.04 -3.96 -4.89
CA VAL A 7 4.02 -3.32 -4.05
C VAL A 7 3.25 -2.27 -4.84
N THR A 8 3.96 -1.41 -5.57
CA THR A 8 3.35 -0.38 -6.40
C THR A 8 2.41 -0.98 -7.45
N LEU A 9 2.86 -2.02 -8.15
CA LEU A 9 2.05 -2.66 -9.18
C LEU A 9 0.79 -3.30 -8.61
N LEU A 10 0.91 -3.97 -7.47
CA LEU A 10 -0.23 -4.62 -6.83
C LEU A 10 -1.28 -3.62 -6.39
N ILE A 11 -0.86 -2.51 -5.80
CA ILE A 11 -1.81 -1.48 -5.37
C ILE A 11 -2.47 -0.83 -6.58
N LYS A 12 -1.71 -0.59 -7.66
CA LYS A 12 -2.28 0.00 -8.87
C LYS A 12 -3.29 -0.90 -9.57
N GLN A 13 -3.21 -2.21 -9.39
CA GLN A 13 -4.23 -3.12 -9.92
C GLN A 13 -5.60 -2.85 -9.29
N SER A 14 -5.65 -2.52 -8.01
CA SER A 14 -6.89 -2.20 -7.31
C SER A 14 -7.24 -0.72 -7.40
N LEU A 15 -6.25 0.14 -7.46
CA LEU A 15 -6.39 1.60 -7.45
C LEU A 15 -5.57 2.19 -8.60
N PRO A 16 -6.08 2.12 -9.85
CA PRO A 16 -5.30 2.55 -11.02
C PRO A 16 -4.92 4.04 -11.01
N ASP A 17 -5.68 4.87 -10.30
CA ASP A 17 -5.40 6.30 -10.18
C ASP A 17 -4.38 6.63 -9.10
N ALA A 18 -3.98 5.65 -8.30
CA ALA A 18 -3.19 5.91 -7.10
C ALA A 18 -1.78 6.39 -7.42
N GLN A 19 -1.33 7.35 -6.64
CA GLN A 19 0.08 7.70 -6.54
C GLN A 19 0.65 6.97 -5.33
N ILE A 20 1.70 6.19 -5.54
CA ILE A 20 2.22 5.30 -4.53
C ILE A 20 3.70 5.61 -4.31
N ASP A 21 4.06 5.77 -3.05
CA ASP A 21 5.43 6.01 -2.65
C ASP A 21 5.80 4.95 -1.62
N VAL A 22 6.82 4.16 -1.91
CA VAL A 22 7.27 3.08 -1.03
C VAL A 22 8.65 3.42 -0.51
N ILE A 23 8.78 3.46 0.80
CA ILE A 23 10.03 3.78 1.48
C ILE A 23 10.49 2.56 2.24
N ASP A 24 11.72 2.11 1.96
CA ASP A 24 12.36 1.03 2.70
C ASP A 24 12.97 1.62 3.96
N MET A 25 12.43 1.21 5.11
CA MET A 25 12.87 1.74 6.41
C MET A 25 14.09 0.98 6.97
N GLY A 26 14.58 -0.02 6.24
CA GLY A 26 15.76 -0.77 6.62
C GLY A 26 15.62 -2.27 6.39
N GLY A 27 16.63 -2.89 5.81
CA GLY A 27 16.71 -4.34 5.65
C GLY A 27 15.77 -4.96 4.60
N GLY A 28 14.97 -4.16 3.92
CA GLY A 28 14.05 -4.64 2.89
C GLY A 28 12.77 -5.32 3.42
N ASP A 29 12.61 -5.41 4.74
CA ASP A 29 11.45 -6.05 5.36
C ASP A 29 10.61 -5.09 6.22
N HIS A 30 11.00 -3.83 6.29
CA HIS A 30 10.28 -2.76 6.97
C HIS A 30 9.95 -1.69 5.93
N LEU A 31 8.70 -1.67 5.47
CA LEU A 31 8.29 -0.76 4.40
C LEU A 31 7.24 0.23 4.89
N GLU A 32 7.37 1.48 4.46
CA GLU A 32 6.32 2.49 4.60
C GLU A 32 5.74 2.73 3.21
N VAL A 33 4.42 2.57 3.07
CA VAL A 33 3.73 2.73 1.80
C VAL A 33 2.74 3.88 1.92
N ASN A 34 2.92 4.91 1.12
CA ASN A 34 2.01 6.05 1.05
C ASN A 34 1.19 5.94 -0.22
N VAL A 35 -0.13 5.91 -0.07
CA VAL A 35 -1.05 5.76 -1.21
C VAL A 35 -1.99 6.96 -1.24
N VAL A 36 -2.01 7.66 -2.35
CA VAL A 36 -2.91 8.78 -2.59
C VAL A 36 -3.87 8.39 -3.71
N SER A 37 -5.16 8.37 -3.43
CA SER A 37 -6.17 7.97 -4.42
C SER A 37 -7.47 8.73 -4.22
N ALA A 38 -8.07 9.18 -5.32
CA ALA A 38 -9.39 9.80 -5.28
C ALA A 38 -10.47 8.83 -4.77
N LYS A 39 -10.25 7.53 -4.88
CA LYS A 39 -11.19 6.52 -4.40
C LYS A 39 -11.31 6.49 -2.88
N PHE A 40 -10.37 7.10 -2.18
CA PHE A 40 -10.44 7.22 -0.72
C PHE A 40 -11.40 8.31 -0.25
N ALA A 41 -11.86 9.19 -1.13
CA ALA A 41 -12.77 10.26 -0.77
C ALA A 41 -14.07 9.71 -0.18
N GLY A 42 -14.48 10.26 0.96
CA GLY A 42 -15.70 9.81 1.64
C GLY A 42 -15.53 8.53 2.46
N LEU A 43 -14.37 7.90 2.44
CA LEU A 43 -14.11 6.70 3.23
C LEU A 43 -13.47 7.05 4.58
N SER A 44 -13.79 6.28 5.60
CA SER A 44 -13.10 6.38 6.88
C SER A 44 -11.66 5.90 6.73
N LEU A 45 -10.81 6.25 7.69
CA LEU A 45 -9.42 5.80 7.67
C LEU A 45 -9.32 4.26 7.67
N VAL A 46 -10.19 3.60 8.44
CA VAL A 46 -10.24 2.13 8.46
C VAL A 46 -10.59 1.57 7.09
N GLN A 47 -11.58 2.15 6.42
CA GLN A 47 -11.98 1.71 5.07
C GLN A 47 -10.88 1.94 4.05
N GLN A 48 -10.17 3.07 4.14
CA GLN A 48 -9.03 3.34 3.26
C GLN A 48 -7.94 2.29 3.44
N HIS A 49 -7.61 1.95 4.68
CA HIS A 49 -6.61 0.94 4.99
C HIS A 49 -7.05 -0.45 4.51
N GLN A 50 -8.33 -0.77 4.62
CA GLN A 50 -8.85 -2.06 4.12
C GLN A 50 -8.65 -2.19 2.62
N LEU A 51 -8.87 -1.13 1.85
CA LEU A 51 -8.63 -1.15 0.41
C LEU A 51 -7.15 -1.36 0.09
N GLY A 52 -6.27 -0.64 0.79
CA GLY A 52 -4.84 -0.77 0.56
C GLY A 52 -4.30 -2.14 0.93
N TYR A 53 -4.64 -2.64 2.10
CA TYR A 53 -4.21 -3.97 2.54
C TYR A 53 -4.84 -5.08 1.69
N GLY A 54 -6.08 -4.88 1.23
CA GLY A 54 -6.73 -5.84 0.35
C GLY A 54 -5.95 -6.07 -0.95
N ALA A 55 -5.34 -5.01 -1.48
CA ALA A 55 -4.51 -5.10 -2.68
C ALA A 55 -3.25 -5.92 -2.45
N LEU A 56 -2.76 -5.99 -1.21
CA LEU A 56 -1.53 -6.69 -0.85
C LEU A 56 -1.78 -8.02 -0.15
N LYS A 57 -3.02 -8.45 -0.05
CA LYS A 57 -3.42 -9.60 0.76
C LYS A 57 -2.64 -10.87 0.46
N ASN A 58 -2.51 -11.21 -0.83
CA ASN A 58 -1.81 -12.44 -1.22
C ASN A 58 -0.32 -12.37 -0.91
N VAL A 59 0.27 -11.21 -1.09
CA VAL A 59 1.70 -11.01 -0.81
C VAL A 59 1.97 -11.10 0.69
N LEU A 60 1.11 -10.50 1.51
CA LEU A 60 1.27 -10.56 2.96
C LEU A 60 1.13 -11.98 3.50
N LYS A 61 0.45 -12.86 2.78
CA LYS A 61 0.35 -14.28 3.16
C LYS A 61 1.60 -15.08 2.78
N THR A 62 2.23 -14.76 1.66
CA THR A 62 3.28 -15.59 1.08
C THR A 62 4.68 -15.05 1.29
N GLU A 63 4.81 -13.75 1.51
CA GLU A 63 6.10 -13.08 1.68
C GLU A 63 6.28 -12.65 3.13
N THR A 64 7.52 -12.74 3.59
CA THR A 64 7.85 -12.28 4.94
C THR A 64 8.11 -10.79 4.92
N ILE A 65 7.10 -10.02 5.33
CA ILE A 65 7.27 -8.59 5.59
C ILE A 65 7.05 -8.40 7.09
N HIS A 66 8.12 -8.04 7.81
CA HIS A 66 8.04 -7.90 9.26
C HIS A 66 7.20 -6.72 9.69
N ALA A 67 7.29 -5.62 8.95
CA ALA A 67 6.49 -4.44 9.24
C ALA A 67 6.15 -3.71 7.94
N LEU A 68 4.87 -3.43 7.77
CA LEU A 68 4.38 -2.61 6.68
C LEU A 68 3.49 -1.54 7.26
N ALA A 69 3.89 -0.29 7.13
CA ALA A 69 3.10 0.86 7.55
C ALA A 69 2.41 1.43 6.32
N LEU A 70 1.08 1.42 6.33
CA LEU A 70 0.27 1.94 5.23
C LEU A 70 -0.31 3.29 5.63
N LYS A 71 -0.04 4.30 4.81
CA LYS A 71 -0.63 5.63 4.96
C LYS A 71 -1.44 5.94 3.72
N THR A 72 -2.65 6.42 3.92
CA THR A 72 -3.59 6.69 2.85
C THR A 72 -4.08 8.13 2.91
N SER A 73 -4.34 8.71 1.75
CA SER A 73 -4.90 10.06 1.67
C SER A 73 -5.56 10.26 0.31
N THR A 74 -6.34 11.33 0.23
CA THR A 74 -6.93 11.76 -1.04
C THR A 74 -6.05 12.81 -1.69
N PRO A 75 -6.09 12.94 -3.03
CA PRO A 75 -5.37 14.03 -3.71
C PRO A 75 -5.96 15.37 -3.31
N HIS A 76 -5.11 16.36 -3.26
CA HIS A 76 -5.52 17.72 -2.97
C HIS A 76 -6.04 18.42 -4.20
#